data_afe47ea620a62cccdd59a914453c6f32
#
_entry.id   afe47ea620a62cccdd59a914453c6f32
#
_cell.length_a   1.000
_cell.length_b   1.000
_cell.length_c   1.000
_cell.angle_alpha   90.00
_cell.angle_beta   90.00
_cell.angle_gamma   90.00
#
_symmetry.space_group_name_H-M   'P 1'
#
loop_
_entity.id
_entity.type
_entity.pdbx_description
1 polymer ?
#
loop_
_entity_poly.entity_id
_entity_poly.type
_entity_poly.pdbx_seq_one_letter_code
_entity_poly.pdbx_strand_id
1 'polypeptide(L)'
;FPDSLTPVFVNHVSRHGSRYPAGSYFTLLMKRALDRADSLNTITPLGRRLLAEVDAVVASSEGRWGQLDSIGEAEHRGIAARLYRACPQLLDSARVVALSSSSPRSVMSMYSFTHQLSKMARHIDITAMSGERFSPLMRNFDLDEEYKAYRKDSSYLNTYGRFLAKNVTIDPLLRVLGENYPLDYDEAQNLAMAEYYVMAGMDAMGQESDPSAYFTLKEYRQLWSVYNFREYLLYSANTLSSRPAEIAAPLLLDL
;
A
#
# COMPACT_ATOMS: atom_id res chain seq x y z
N PHE A 1 -5.79 -12.60 -27.44
CA PHE A 1 -4.74 -12.94 -28.42
C PHE A 1 -5.40 -13.08 -29.78
N PRO A 2 -4.71 -12.77 -30.90
CA PRO A 2 -5.18 -13.14 -32.22
C PRO A 2 -5.35 -14.67 -32.32
N ASP A 3 -6.41 -15.14 -33.01
CA ASP A 3 -6.73 -16.57 -33.12
C ASP A 3 -5.58 -17.40 -33.80
N SER A 4 -4.66 -16.73 -34.47
CA SER A 4 -3.49 -17.35 -35.12
C SER A 4 -2.31 -17.61 -34.18
N LEU A 5 -2.35 -17.13 -32.93
CA LEU A 5 -1.26 -17.27 -31.97
C LEU A 5 -1.68 -18.16 -30.79
N THR A 6 -0.78 -19.10 -30.46
CA THR A 6 -0.96 -19.94 -29.26
C THR A 6 0.05 -19.50 -28.19
N PRO A 7 -0.38 -19.15 -26.97
CA PRO A 7 0.54 -18.83 -25.89
C PRO A 7 1.35 -20.09 -25.50
N VAL A 8 2.66 -19.96 -25.43
CA VAL A 8 3.58 -21.05 -25.08
C VAL A 8 4.28 -20.85 -23.74
N PHE A 9 4.24 -19.64 -23.20
CA PHE A 9 4.84 -19.27 -21.94
C PHE A 9 4.15 -18.06 -21.32
N VAL A 10 4.17 -17.94 -19.99
CA VAL A 10 3.67 -16.76 -19.26
C VAL A 10 4.57 -16.45 -18.08
N ASN A 11 5.03 -15.20 -18.01
CA ASN A 11 5.57 -14.60 -16.81
C ASN A 11 4.49 -13.77 -16.14
N HIS A 12 4.32 -13.96 -14.82
CA HIS A 12 3.39 -13.20 -14.02
C HIS A 12 4.13 -12.52 -12.86
N VAL A 13 4.21 -11.19 -12.90
CA VAL A 13 4.75 -10.39 -11.80
C VAL A 13 3.60 -9.68 -11.11
N SER A 14 3.60 -9.75 -9.80
CA SER A 14 2.53 -9.19 -8.99
C SER A 14 3.08 -8.56 -7.71
N ARG A 15 2.44 -7.51 -7.24
CA ARG A 15 2.60 -7.01 -5.88
C ARG A 15 1.72 -7.85 -4.94
N HIS A 16 2.00 -7.86 -3.64
CA HIS A 16 1.06 -8.40 -2.65
C HIS A 16 -0.33 -7.73 -2.78
N GLY A 17 -1.38 -8.44 -2.44
CA GLY A 17 -2.76 -7.96 -2.44
C GLY A 17 -3.02 -6.90 -1.36
N SER A 18 -4.27 -6.51 -1.22
CA SER A 18 -4.72 -5.62 -0.15
C SER A 18 -4.23 -6.09 1.22
N ARG A 19 -3.97 -5.15 2.12
CA ARG A 19 -3.38 -5.43 3.43
C ARG A 19 -3.81 -4.42 4.48
N TYR A 20 -3.72 -4.82 5.73
CA TYR A 20 -3.78 -3.89 6.85
C TYR A 20 -2.72 -2.78 6.72
N PRO A 21 -2.91 -1.61 7.36
CA PRO A 21 -1.93 -0.52 7.33
C PRO A 21 -0.51 -1.03 7.56
N ALA A 22 0.46 -0.48 6.83
CA ALA A 22 1.84 -0.96 6.84
C ALA A 22 2.49 -0.96 8.23
N GLY A 23 2.02 -0.07 9.09
CA GLY A 23 2.40 0.07 10.48
C GLY A 23 1.37 0.94 11.21
N SER A 24 1.46 0.96 12.52
CA SER A 24 0.49 1.64 13.39
C SER A 24 0.66 3.17 13.46
N TYR A 25 1.79 3.71 12.99
CA TYR A 25 2.19 5.10 13.26
C TYR A 25 1.10 6.13 12.95
N PHE A 26 0.63 6.22 11.72
CA PHE A 26 -0.35 7.22 11.31
C PHE A 26 -1.72 6.99 11.97
N THR A 27 -2.15 5.74 12.07
CA THR A 27 -3.43 5.41 12.72
C THR A 27 -3.41 5.79 14.20
N LEU A 28 -2.33 5.46 14.93
CA LEU A 28 -2.19 5.82 16.34
C LEU A 28 -1.91 7.32 16.54
N LEU A 29 -1.28 7.98 15.58
CA LEU A 29 -1.10 9.44 15.61
C LEU A 29 -2.47 10.12 15.54
N MET A 30 -3.32 9.73 14.59
CA MET A 30 -4.66 10.27 14.44
C MET A 30 -5.54 9.96 15.67
N LYS A 31 -5.48 8.71 16.17
CA LYS A 31 -6.19 8.32 17.39
C LYS A 31 -5.83 9.24 18.57
N ARG A 32 -4.55 9.42 18.85
CA ARG A 32 -4.10 10.29 19.96
C ARG A 32 -4.57 11.73 19.83
N ALA A 33 -4.60 12.27 18.61
CA ALA A 33 -5.09 13.62 18.38
C ALA A 33 -6.60 13.73 18.65
N LEU A 34 -7.39 12.75 18.22
CA LEU A 34 -8.83 12.68 18.47
C LEU A 34 -9.14 12.48 19.96
N ASP A 35 -8.45 11.57 20.64
CA ASP A 35 -8.59 11.37 22.10
C ASP A 35 -8.26 12.66 22.87
N ARG A 36 -7.20 13.37 22.46
CA ARG A 36 -6.83 14.66 23.06
C ARG A 36 -7.89 15.73 22.79
N ALA A 37 -8.42 15.80 21.58
CA ALA A 37 -9.49 16.74 21.24
C ALA A 37 -10.77 16.48 22.05
N ASP A 38 -11.10 15.21 22.29
CA ASP A 38 -12.22 14.82 23.16
C ASP A 38 -11.98 15.24 24.61
N SER A 39 -10.79 14.97 25.14
CA SER A 39 -10.40 15.36 26.50
C SER A 39 -10.41 16.88 26.70
N LEU A 40 -10.09 17.67 25.68
CA LEU A 40 -10.10 19.12 25.70
C LEU A 40 -11.49 19.71 25.39
N ASN A 41 -12.49 18.89 25.09
CA ASN A 41 -13.82 19.29 24.63
C ASN A 41 -13.79 20.15 23.34
N THR A 42 -12.80 19.95 22.48
CA THR A 42 -12.71 20.63 21.17
C THR A 42 -13.25 19.77 20.03
N ILE A 43 -13.28 18.43 20.21
CA ILE A 43 -13.70 17.49 19.18
C ILE A 43 -15.11 17.79 18.66
N THR A 44 -15.26 17.79 17.34
CA THR A 44 -16.57 18.00 16.70
C THR A 44 -17.40 16.71 16.67
N PRO A 45 -18.71 16.77 16.35
CA PRO A 45 -19.51 15.56 16.09
C PRO A 45 -18.91 14.69 14.98
N LEU A 46 -18.34 15.30 13.93
CA LEU A 46 -17.65 14.59 12.85
C LEU A 46 -16.37 13.92 13.36
N GLY A 47 -15.62 14.60 14.24
CA GLY A 47 -14.43 14.04 14.88
C GLY A 47 -14.74 12.82 15.76
N ARG A 48 -15.87 12.82 16.49
CA ARG A 48 -16.32 11.66 17.26
C ARG A 48 -16.65 10.46 16.37
N ARG A 49 -17.24 10.72 15.20
CA ARG A 49 -17.45 9.67 14.19
C ARG A 49 -16.12 9.12 13.71
N LEU A 50 -15.16 9.98 13.35
CA LEU A 50 -13.83 9.56 12.92
C LEU A 50 -13.10 8.77 14.01
N LEU A 51 -13.23 9.17 15.29
CA LEU A 51 -12.63 8.44 16.41
C LEU A 51 -13.14 7.01 16.49
N ALA A 52 -14.45 6.79 16.34
CA ALA A 52 -15.01 5.43 16.31
C ALA A 52 -14.51 4.61 15.12
N GLU A 53 -14.37 5.23 13.94
CA GLU A 53 -13.82 4.59 12.74
C GLU A 53 -12.32 4.25 12.93
N VAL A 54 -11.53 5.15 13.51
CA VAL A 54 -10.11 4.91 13.84
C VAL A 54 -9.96 3.79 14.88
N ASP A 55 -10.82 3.75 15.89
CA ASP A 55 -10.83 2.67 16.89
C ASP A 55 -11.11 1.31 16.24
N ALA A 56 -12.02 1.25 15.28
CA ALA A 56 -12.30 0.04 14.51
C ALA A 56 -11.08 -0.39 13.67
N VAL A 57 -10.36 0.56 13.06
CA VAL A 57 -9.10 0.28 12.32
C VAL A 57 -8.04 -0.27 13.27
N VAL A 58 -7.86 0.32 14.45
CA VAL A 58 -6.90 -0.16 15.47
C VAL A 58 -7.26 -1.57 15.89
N ALA A 59 -8.50 -1.80 16.30
CA ALA A 59 -8.96 -3.12 16.77
C ALA A 59 -8.81 -4.21 15.70
N SER A 60 -9.13 -3.89 14.44
CA SER A 60 -8.99 -4.84 13.33
C SER A 60 -7.54 -5.09 12.94
N SER A 61 -6.63 -4.15 13.20
CA SER A 61 -5.23 -4.22 12.79
C SER A 61 -4.28 -4.72 13.88
N GLU A 62 -4.74 -4.83 15.12
CA GLU A 62 -3.90 -5.27 16.23
C GLU A 62 -3.34 -6.67 15.98
N GLY A 63 -2.02 -6.83 16.13
CA GLY A 63 -1.29 -8.06 15.81
C GLY A 63 -1.18 -8.37 14.31
N ARG A 64 -1.76 -7.54 13.42
CA ARG A 64 -1.85 -7.79 11.97
C ARG A 64 -1.33 -6.63 11.10
N TRP A 65 -0.66 -5.63 11.67
CA TRP A 65 -0.09 -4.51 10.92
C TRP A 65 0.79 -4.99 9.76
N GLY A 66 0.46 -4.54 8.55
CA GLY A 66 1.16 -4.90 7.32
C GLY A 66 0.91 -6.32 6.81
N GLN A 67 0.07 -7.12 7.44
CA GLN A 67 -0.34 -8.44 6.96
C GLN A 67 -1.38 -8.34 5.85
N LEU A 68 -1.41 -9.34 4.98
CA LEU A 68 -2.45 -9.46 3.95
C LEU A 68 -3.83 -9.57 4.61
N ASP A 69 -4.82 -8.88 4.06
CA ASP A 69 -6.21 -9.01 4.47
C ASP A 69 -7.01 -9.99 3.60
N SER A 70 -8.26 -10.23 3.94
CA SER A 70 -9.13 -11.16 3.20
C SER A 70 -9.45 -10.68 1.76
N ILE A 71 -9.46 -9.36 1.55
CA ILE A 71 -9.64 -8.77 0.21
C ILE A 71 -8.42 -9.09 -0.64
N GLY A 72 -7.21 -8.88 -0.09
CA GLY A 72 -5.95 -9.20 -0.78
C GLY A 72 -5.82 -10.68 -1.15
N GLU A 73 -6.29 -11.58 -0.31
CA GLU A 73 -6.39 -13.00 -0.67
C GLU A 73 -7.37 -13.22 -1.83
N ALA A 74 -8.55 -12.59 -1.77
CA ALA A 74 -9.56 -12.70 -2.82
C ALA A 74 -9.08 -12.11 -4.15
N GLU A 75 -8.34 -10.99 -4.12
CA GLU A 75 -7.71 -10.39 -5.30
C GLU A 75 -6.79 -11.39 -6.01
N HIS A 76 -5.89 -12.05 -5.28
CA HIS A 76 -4.96 -13.03 -5.86
C HIS A 76 -5.66 -14.28 -6.37
N ARG A 77 -6.69 -14.77 -5.68
CA ARG A 77 -7.55 -15.83 -6.22
C ARG A 77 -8.24 -15.40 -7.52
N GLY A 78 -8.74 -14.18 -7.56
CA GLY A 78 -9.38 -13.61 -8.75
C GLY A 78 -8.41 -13.45 -9.93
N ILE A 79 -7.18 -13.00 -9.67
CA ILE A 79 -6.12 -12.86 -10.69
C ILE A 79 -5.78 -14.24 -11.27
N ALA A 80 -5.55 -15.24 -10.42
CA ALA A 80 -5.27 -16.62 -10.84
C ALA A 80 -6.40 -17.20 -11.71
N ALA A 81 -7.65 -16.98 -11.30
CA ALA A 81 -8.81 -17.45 -12.04
C ALA A 81 -8.93 -16.78 -13.43
N ARG A 82 -8.64 -15.49 -13.53
CA ARG A 82 -8.63 -14.77 -14.81
C ARG A 82 -7.50 -15.26 -15.72
N LEU A 83 -6.30 -15.47 -15.17
CA LEU A 83 -5.16 -16.00 -15.92
C LEU A 83 -5.48 -17.41 -16.48
N TYR A 84 -6.03 -18.30 -15.64
CA TYR A 84 -6.42 -19.63 -16.10
C TYR A 84 -7.45 -19.57 -17.23
N ARG A 85 -8.49 -18.75 -17.10
CA ARG A 85 -9.52 -18.61 -18.16
C ARG A 85 -8.98 -18.04 -19.46
N ALA A 86 -7.94 -17.20 -19.38
CA ALA A 86 -7.29 -16.63 -20.57
C ALA A 86 -6.43 -17.66 -21.32
N CYS A 87 -5.80 -18.61 -20.60
CA CYS A 87 -4.84 -19.57 -21.19
C CYS A 87 -4.98 -20.96 -20.57
N PRO A 88 -6.17 -21.61 -20.60
CA PRO A 88 -6.36 -22.92 -19.97
C PRO A 88 -5.49 -24.00 -20.55
N GLN A 89 -5.31 -24.02 -21.88
CA GLN A 89 -4.48 -25.00 -22.59
C GLN A 89 -2.98 -24.89 -22.22
N LEU A 90 -2.53 -23.72 -21.81
CA LEU A 90 -1.16 -23.54 -21.34
C LEU A 90 -0.99 -24.04 -19.89
N LEU A 91 -2.02 -23.87 -19.06
CA LEU A 91 -1.93 -24.08 -17.61
C LEU A 91 -2.35 -25.49 -17.17
N ASP A 92 -3.17 -26.22 -17.92
CA ASP A 92 -3.68 -27.54 -17.53
C ASP A 92 -2.59 -28.61 -17.31
N SER A 93 -1.42 -28.46 -17.90
CA SER A 93 -0.27 -29.38 -17.71
C SER A 93 1.04 -28.62 -17.51
N ALA A 94 0.94 -27.38 -17.00
CA ALA A 94 2.10 -26.53 -16.83
C ALA A 94 2.96 -26.96 -15.64
N ARG A 95 4.26 -26.71 -15.79
CA ARG A 95 5.18 -26.61 -14.66
C ARG A 95 5.28 -25.14 -14.27
N VAL A 96 4.88 -24.81 -13.06
CA VAL A 96 4.87 -23.45 -12.52
C VAL A 96 5.93 -23.32 -11.43
N VAL A 97 6.79 -22.32 -11.54
CA VAL A 97 7.70 -21.91 -10.47
C VAL A 97 7.16 -20.59 -9.91
N ALA A 98 6.74 -20.61 -8.66
CA ALA A 98 6.23 -19.44 -7.95
C ALA A 98 7.24 -18.99 -6.89
N LEU A 99 7.66 -17.73 -6.99
CA LEU A 99 8.65 -17.13 -6.10
C LEU A 99 8.05 -15.97 -5.33
N SER A 100 8.38 -15.85 -4.05
CA SER A 100 8.05 -14.65 -3.26
C SER A 100 9.20 -14.20 -2.38
N SER A 101 9.19 -12.93 -2.00
CA SER A 101 10.04 -12.44 -0.91
C SER A 101 9.66 -13.12 0.41
N SER A 102 10.50 -12.98 1.45
CA SER A 102 10.25 -13.48 2.81
C SER A 102 9.09 -12.76 3.54
N SER A 103 8.56 -11.67 2.98
CA SER A 103 7.46 -10.92 3.60
C SER A 103 6.19 -11.77 3.72
N PRO A 104 5.59 -11.92 4.92
CA PRO A 104 4.40 -12.77 5.12
C PRO A 104 3.26 -12.45 4.15
N ARG A 105 2.96 -11.16 3.90
CA ARG A 105 1.92 -10.76 2.94
C ARG A 105 2.21 -11.20 1.51
N SER A 106 3.49 -11.22 1.10
CA SER A 106 3.88 -11.68 -0.25
C SER A 106 3.77 -13.19 -0.36
N VAL A 107 4.19 -13.93 0.67
CA VAL A 107 4.05 -15.39 0.76
C VAL A 107 2.57 -15.79 0.70
N MET A 108 1.71 -15.12 1.46
CA MET A 108 0.27 -15.39 1.47
C MET A 108 -0.40 -15.03 0.15
N SER A 109 0.04 -13.96 -0.52
CA SER A 109 -0.44 -13.60 -1.86
C SER A 109 -0.07 -14.68 -2.89
N MET A 110 1.18 -15.13 -2.89
CA MET A 110 1.65 -16.23 -3.74
C MET A 110 0.84 -17.52 -3.46
N TYR A 111 0.64 -17.86 -2.19
CA TYR A 111 -0.15 -19.02 -1.80
C TYR A 111 -1.60 -18.93 -2.30
N SER A 112 -2.26 -17.79 -2.11
CA SER A 112 -3.65 -17.56 -2.56
C SER A 112 -3.77 -17.71 -4.08
N PHE A 113 -2.79 -17.21 -4.83
CA PHE A 113 -2.72 -17.35 -6.28
C PHE A 113 -2.50 -18.81 -6.72
N THR A 114 -1.46 -19.46 -6.20
CA THR A 114 -1.09 -20.84 -6.60
C THR A 114 -2.13 -21.85 -6.17
N HIS A 115 -2.74 -21.68 -4.98
CA HIS A 115 -3.83 -22.53 -4.52
C HIS A 115 -5.07 -22.43 -5.43
N GLN A 116 -5.40 -21.22 -5.92
CA GLN A 116 -6.51 -21.08 -6.87
C GLN A 116 -6.18 -21.72 -8.21
N LEU A 117 -4.95 -21.59 -8.71
CA LEU A 117 -4.54 -22.28 -9.94
C LEU A 117 -4.64 -23.79 -9.79
N SER A 118 -4.17 -24.37 -8.68
CA SER A 118 -4.22 -25.82 -8.43
C SER A 118 -5.66 -26.38 -8.35
N LYS A 119 -6.64 -25.54 -8.02
CA LYS A 119 -8.06 -25.93 -8.05
C LYS A 119 -8.67 -25.92 -9.44
N MET A 120 -8.11 -25.15 -10.36
CA MET A 120 -8.67 -24.96 -11.70
C MET A 120 -7.97 -25.78 -12.76
N ALA A 121 -6.65 -25.88 -12.71
CA ALA A 121 -5.84 -26.59 -13.68
C ALA A 121 -5.72 -28.08 -13.33
N ARG A 122 -5.83 -28.97 -14.35
CA ARG A 122 -6.01 -30.43 -14.12
C ARG A 122 -4.74 -31.14 -13.67
N HIS A 123 -3.61 -30.85 -14.29
CA HIS A 123 -2.33 -31.57 -14.07
C HIS A 123 -1.16 -30.59 -13.85
N ILE A 124 -1.44 -29.49 -13.21
CA ILE A 124 -0.44 -28.45 -12.93
C ILE A 124 0.54 -28.93 -11.86
N ASP A 125 1.84 -28.75 -12.14
CA ASP A 125 2.92 -28.99 -11.19
C ASP A 125 3.43 -27.65 -10.67
N ILE A 126 3.23 -27.36 -9.38
CA ILE A 126 3.56 -26.07 -8.78
C ILE A 126 4.69 -26.24 -7.76
N THR A 127 5.84 -25.64 -8.03
CA THR A 127 6.92 -25.46 -7.07
C THR A 127 6.87 -24.04 -6.52
N ALA A 128 6.50 -23.87 -5.25
CA ALA A 128 6.44 -22.59 -4.57
C ALA A 128 7.63 -22.41 -3.61
N MET A 129 8.33 -21.30 -3.72
CA MET A 129 9.50 -20.98 -2.91
C MET A 129 9.46 -19.56 -2.40
N SER A 130 9.96 -19.34 -1.18
CA SER A 130 10.11 -18.01 -0.57
C SER A 130 11.39 -17.95 0.26
N GLY A 131 11.79 -16.77 0.67
CA GLY A 131 12.89 -16.58 1.60
C GLY A 131 13.87 -15.48 1.18
N GLU A 132 14.83 -15.21 2.06
CA GLU A 132 15.82 -14.14 1.92
C GLU A 132 16.67 -14.27 0.64
N ARG A 133 16.90 -15.48 0.14
CA ARG A 133 17.66 -15.72 -1.09
C ARG A 133 17.04 -15.04 -2.33
N PHE A 134 15.74 -14.69 -2.28
CA PHE A 134 15.04 -13.98 -3.36
C PHE A 134 15.02 -12.47 -3.16
N SER A 135 15.57 -11.96 -2.04
CA SER A 135 15.65 -10.53 -1.76
C SER A 135 16.39 -9.72 -2.83
N PRO A 136 17.49 -10.21 -3.43
CA PRO A 136 18.14 -9.48 -4.53
C PRO A 136 17.22 -9.22 -5.74
N LEU A 137 16.24 -10.08 -6.01
CA LEU A 137 15.26 -9.89 -7.08
C LEU A 137 14.08 -9.03 -6.61
N MET A 138 13.51 -9.36 -5.46
CA MET A 138 12.18 -8.86 -5.06
C MET A 138 12.21 -7.75 -4.02
N ARG A 139 13.33 -7.57 -3.33
CA ARG A 139 13.53 -6.59 -2.25
C ARG A 139 14.88 -5.89 -2.36
N ASN A 140 15.35 -5.66 -3.57
CA ASN A 140 16.65 -5.00 -3.79
C ASN A 140 16.72 -3.62 -3.10
N PHE A 141 15.58 -2.94 -2.94
CA PHE A 141 15.46 -1.68 -2.19
C PHE A 141 15.88 -1.78 -0.71
N ASP A 142 15.89 -2.97 -0.11
CA ASP A 142 16.38 -3.21 1.24
C ASP A 142 17.89 -3.48 1.27
N LEU A 143 18.48 -3.86 0.13
CA LEU A 143 19.87 -4.27 0.01
C LEU A 143 20.76 -3.17 -0.59
N ASP A 144 20.20 -2.36 -1.46
CA ASP A 144 20.91 -1.35 -2.23
C ASP A 144 21.32 -0.15 -1.36
N GLU A 145 22.62 0.00 -1.13
CA GLU A 145 23.16 1.05 -0.24
C GLU A 145 23.03 2.46 -0.85
N GLU A 146 23.11 2.60 -2.17
CA GLU A 146 22.93 3.90 -2.82
C GLU A 146 21.47 4.37 -2.73
N TYR A 147 20.52 3.44 -2.90
CA TYR A 147 19.11 3.76 -2.69
C TYR A 147 18.79 4.11 -1.23
N LYS A 148 19.38 3.39 -0.28
CA LYS A 148 19.26 3.74 1.16
C LYS A 148 19.84 5.10 1.48
N ALA A 149 20.97 5.44 0.88
CA ALA A 149 21.60 6.77 1.02
C ALA A 149 20.71 7.86 0.42
N TYR A 150 20.18 7.64 -0.81
CA TYR A 150 19.25 8.55 -1.46
C TYR A 150 18.02 8.87 -0.60
N ARG A 151 17.43 7.88 0.06
CA ARG A 151 16.25 8.07 0.94
C ARG A 151 16.54 8.93 2.19
N LYS A 152 17.80 9.13 2.52
CA LYS A 152 18.26 9.97 3.65
C LYS A 152 18.89 11.27 3.18
N ASP A 153 19.03 11.44 1.86
CA ASP A 153 19.70 12.61 1.29
C ASP A 153 18.87 13.88 1.50
N SER A 154 19.56 14.98 1.78
CA SER A 154 18.93 16.27 2.03
C SER A 154 18.17 16.80 0.82
N SER A 155 18.59 16.50 -0.42
CA SER A 155 17.90 16.93 -1.63
C SER A 155 16.52 16.26 -1.74
N TYR A 156 16.43 14.96 -1.44
CA TYR A 156 15.16 14.24 -1.35
C TYR A 156 14.26 14.81 -0.25
N LEU A 157 14.78 14.89 0.98
CA LEU A 157 14.03 15.33 2.15
C LEU A 157 13.53 16.78 1.99
N ASN A 158 14.37 17.68 1.52
CA ASN A 158 14.00 19.08 1.29
C ASN A 158 13.01 19.24 0.13
N THR A 159 13.14 18.44 -0.93
CA THR A 159 12.23 18.50 -2.08
C THR A 159 10.84 18.01 -1.68
N TYR A 160 10.76 16.88 -0.97
CA TYR A 160 9.49 16.38 -0.43
C TYR A 160 8.88 17.35 0.59
N GLY A 161 9.68 17.84 1.55
CA GLY A 161 9.21 18.76 2.59
C GLY A 161 8.65 20.07 2.03
N ARG A 162 9.30 20.66 1.01
CA ARG A 162 8.76 21.85 0.33
C ARG A 162 7.45 21.57 -0.40
N PHE A 163 7.33 20.40 -1.02
CA PHE A 163 6.09 20.02 -1.71
C PHE A 163 4.96 19.77 -0.70
N LEU A 164 5.25 19.08 0.40
CA LEU A 164 4.32 18.87 1.51
C LEU A 164 3.82 20.20 2.05
N ALA A 165 4.73 21.10 2.47
CA ALA A 165 4.37 22.40 3.04
C ALA A 165 3.53 23.28 2.12
N LYS A 166 3.73 23.17 0.79
CA LYS A 166 2.96 23.93 -0.20
C LYS A 166 1.58 23.37 -0.49
N ASN A 167 1.40 22.05 -0.40
CA ASN A 167 0.21 21.37 -0.92
C ASN A 167 -0.65 20.73 0.16
N VAL A 168 -0.15 20.54 1.38
CA VAL A 168 -0.98 20.01 2.45
C VAL A 168 -2.04 21.03 2.86
N THR A 169 -3.25 20.55 3.08
CA THR A 169 -4.34 21.34 3.66
C THR A 169 -4.70 20.77 5.03
N ILE A 170 -4.96 21.65 5.99
CA ILE A 170 -5.35 21.28 7.36
C ILE A 170 -6.83 21.51 7.64
N ASP A 171 -7.59 22.06 6.68
CA ASP A 171 -9.02 22.34 6.88
C ASP A 171 -9.83 21.08 7.25
N PRO A 172 -9.59 19.89 6.66
CA PRO A 172 -10.23 18.65 7.11
C PRO A 172 -9.96 18.36 8.57
N LEU A 173 -8.70 18.52 8.99
CA LEU A 173 -8.27 18.27 10.36
C LEU A 173 -8.98 19.18 11.36
N LEU A 174 -9.15 20.46 11.04
CA LEU A 174 -9.89 21.40 11.90
C LEU A 174 -11.39 21.07 11.98
N ARG A 175 -11.96 20.49 10.90
CA ARG A 175 -13.36 20.02 10.92
C ARG A 175 -13.59 18.88 11.90
N VAL A 176 -12.59 18.05 12.19
CA VAL A 176 -12.71 16.92 13.12
C VAL A 176 -12.20 17.25 14.53
N LEU A 177 -11.06 17.94 14.67
CA LEU A 177 -10.49 18.28 15.98
C LEU A 177 -11.13 19.51 16.61
N GLY A 178 -11.73 20.39 15.78
CA GLY A 178 -12.30 21.68 16.17
C GLY A 178 -11.29 22.83 16.10
N GLU A 179 -11.80 24.04 15.83
CA GLU A 179 -10.98 25.24 15.61
C GLU A 179 -10.14 25.64 16.84
N ASN A 180 -10.58 25.28 18.04
CA ASN A 180 -9.89 25.57 19.30
C ASN A 180 -8.88 24.48 19.72
N TYR A 181 -8.67 23.44 18.90
CA TYR A 181 -7.65 22.44 19.19
C TYR A 181 -6.24 23.08 19.11
N PRO A 182 -5.39 22.91 20.13
CA PRO A 182 -4.05 23.51 20.15
C PRO A 182 -3.11 22.77 19.18
N LEU A 183 -3.16 23.15 17.91
CA LEU A 183 -2.44 22.52 16.83
C LEU A 183 -1.11 23.25 16.58
N ASP A 184 0.00 22.54 16.66
CA ASP A 184 1.29 23.01 16.17
C ASP A 184 1.38 22.86 14.65
N TYR A 185 2.04 23.79 13.96
CA TYR A 185 2.16 23.78 12.51
C TYR A 185 2.87 22.53 11.97
N ASP A 186 3.95 22.10 12.62
CA ASP A 186 4.70 20.91 12.19
C ASP A 186 3.93 19.61 12.48
N GLU A 187 3.17 19.57 13.56
CA GLU A 187 2.27 18.48 13.89
C GLU A 187 1.09 18.43 12.91
N ALA A 188 0.55 19.58 12.52
CA ALA A 188 -0.60 19.71 11.64
C ALA A 188 -0.42 18.99 10.30
N GLN A 189 0.74 19.12 9.69
CA GLN A 189 1.03 18.48 8.41
C GLN A 189 1.02 16.95 8.53
N ASN A 190 1.61 16.43 9.58
CA ASN A 190 1.65 14.99 9.84
C ASN A 190 0.26 14.44 10.18
N LEU A 191 -0.55 15.20 10.94
CA LEU A 191 -1.91 14.82 11.29
C LEU A 191 -2.84 14.85 10.08
N ALA A 192 -2.74 15.86 9.19
CA ALA A 192 -3.52 15.92 7.96
C ALA A 192 -3.21 14.73 7.05
N MET A 193 -1.94 14.35 6.95
CA MET A 193 -1.55 13.14 6.22
C MET A 193 -2.04 11.87 6.94
N ALA A 194 -2.04 11.83 8.27
CA ALA A 194 -2.55 10.69 9.03
C ALA A 194 -4.06 10.49 8.81
N GLU A 195 -4.85 11.57 8.85
CA GLU A 195 -6.28 11.54 8.53
C GLU A 195 -6.51 10.98 7.11
N TYR A 196 -5.78 11.50 6.11
CA TYR A 196 -5.83 11.00 4.74
C TYR A 196 -5.49 9.51 4.65
N TYR A 197 -4.40 9.06 5.29
CA TYR A 197 -3.96 7.65 5.23
C TYR A 197 -4.98 6.69 5.86
N VAL A 198 -5.59 7.08 6.98
CA VAL A 198 -6.62 6.27 7.62
C VAL A 198 -7.82 6.13 6.69
N MET A 199 -8.35 7.24 6.19
CA MET A 199 -9.54 7.24 5.33
C MET A 199 -9.30 6.50 4.00
N ALA A 200 -8.14 6.72 3.36
CA ALA A 200 -7.79 6.04 2.11
C ALA A 200 -7.56 4.53 2.26
N GLY A 201 -7.33 4.04 3.47
CA GLY A 201 -7.09 2.63 3.76
C GLY A 201 -8.32 1.83 4.17
N MET A 202 -9.42 2.47 4.56
CA MET A 202 -10.58 1.78 5.16
C MET A 202 -11.25 0.79 4.21
N ASP A 203 -11.53 1.20 2.99
CA ASP A 203 -12.17 0.32 1.98
C ASP A 203 -11.34 -0.93 1.70
N ALA A 204 -10.01 -0.80 1.71
CA ALA A 204 -9.10 -1.93 1.53
C ALA A 204 -9.22 -2.98 2.65
N MET A 205 -9.66 -2.58 3.84
CA MET A 205 -9.91 -3.48 4.96
C MET A 205 -11.36 -3.97 5.04
N GLY A 206 -12.19 -3.64 4.05
CA GLY A 206 -13.61 -3.97 4.03
C GLY A 206 -14.43 -3.19 5.07
N GLN A 207 -13.91 -2.05 5.53
CA GLN A 207 -14.65 -1.13 6.40
C GLN A 207 -15.36 -0.08 5.54
N GLU A 208 -16.64 0.11 5.77
CA GLU A 208 -17.38 1.18 5.11
C GLU A 208 -16.80 2.53 5.53
N SER A 209 -16.40 3.33 4.56
CA SER A 209 -15.97 4.70 4.77
C SER A 209 -16.63 5.65 3.79
N ASP A 210 -16.83 6.87 4.23
CA ASP A 210 -17.31 7.95 3.37
C ASP A 210 -16.32 9.12 3.43
N PRO A 211 -15.23 9.08 2.63
CA PRO A 211 -14.27 10.17 2.60
C PRO A 211 -14.89 11.53 2.29
N SER A 212 -16.04 11.58 1.60
CA SER A 212 -16.71 12.84 1.26
C SER A 212 -17.32 13.55 2.47
N ALA A 213 -17.54 12.83 3.58
CA ALA A 213 -17.95 13.44 4.84
C ALA A 213 -16.82 14.25 5.50
N TYR A 214 -15.57 13.90 5.24
CA TYR A 214 -14.37 14.48 5.86
C TYR A 214 -13.65 15.48 4.94
N PHE A 215 -13.62 15.19 3.64
CA PHE A 215 -12.87 15.96 2.64
C PHE A 215 -13.77 16.44 1.52
N THR A 216 -13.57 17.66 1.08
CA THR A 216 -13.96 18.03 -0.29
C THR A 216 -13.08 17.30 -1.29
N LEU A 217 -13.57 17.12 -2.53
CA LEU A 217 -12.77 16.50 -3.59
C LEU A 217 -11.44 17.22 -3.84
N LYS A 218 -11.41 18.55 -3.66
CA LYS A 218 -10.20 19.36 -3.81
C LYS A 218 -9.17 18.99 -2.74
N GLU A 219 -9.58 18.94 -1.48
CA GLU A 219 -8.71 18.62 -0.34
C GLU A 219 -8.17 17.20 -0.43
N TYR A 220 -9.04 16.24 -0.74
CA TYR A 220 -8.61 14.85 -0.93
C TYR A 220 -7.56 14.72 -2.04
N ARG A 221 -7.77 15.41 -3.17
CA ARG A 221 -6.78 15.44 -4.27
C ARG A 221 -5.48 16.13 -3.90
N GLN A 222 -5.51 17.16 -3.06
CA GLN A 222 -4.30 17.82 -2.56
C GLN A 222 -3.48 16.85 -1.69
N LEU A 223 -4.10 16.19 -0.71
CA LEU A 223 -3.43 15.21 0.15
C LEU A 223 -2.95 14.00 -0.63
N TRP A 224 -3.78 13.50 -1.59
CA TRP A 224 -3.35 12.46 -2.52
C TRP A 224 -2.13 12.89 -3.35
N SER A 225 -2.06 14.13 -3.81
CA SER A 225 -0.91 14.62 -4.59
C SER A 225 0.38 14.60 -3.78
N VAL A 226 0.32 14.92 -2.49
CA VAL A 226 1.47 14.84 -1.57
C VAL A 226 1.94 13.39 -1.43
N TYR A 227 1.01 12.46 -1.21
CA TYR A 227 1.32 11.05 -1.16
C TYR A 227 1.94 10.55 -2.48
N ASN A 228 1.30 10.86 -3.60
CA ASN A 228 1.74 10.44 -4.93
C ASN A 228 3.12 11.00 -5.28
N PHE A 229 3.39 12.25 -4.91
CA PHE A 229 4.71 12.85 -5.14
C PHE A 229 5.82 12.15 -4.33
N ARG A 230 5.52 11.75 -3.09
CA ARG A 230 6.43 10.94 -2.29
C ARG A 230 6.74 9.60 -2.97
N GLU A 231 5.72 8.90 -3.44
CA GLU A 231 5.88 7.62 -4.15
C GLU A 231 6.66 7.79 -5.46
N TYR A 232 6.41 8.88 -6.19
CA TYR A 232 7.18 9.23 -7.39
C TYR A 232 8.69 9.39 -7.07
N LEU A 233 9.02 10.14 -6.03
CA LEU A 233 10.41 10.32 -5.61
C LEU A 233 11.07 9.01 -5.15
N LEU A 234 10.31 8.10 -4.55
CA LEU A 234 10.84 6.86 -3.98
C LEU A 234 10.94 5.71 -4.98
N TYR A 235 10.10 5.68 -6.01
CA TYR A 235 9.96 4.48 -6.84
C TYR A 235 10.03 4.75 -8.36
N SER A 236 10.33 5.97 -8.77
CA SER A 236 10.48 6.33 -10.18
C SER A 236 11.81 7.00 -10.45
N ALA A 237 12.32 6.90 -11.69
CA ALA A 237 13.37 7.78 -12.15
C ALA A 237 12.90 9.24 -12.06
N ASN A 238 13.67 10.10 -11.45
CA ASN A 238 13.31 11.49 -11.25
C ASN A 238 14.53 12.40 -11.38
N THR A 239 14.33 13.72 -11.32
CA THR A 239 15.40 14.69 -11.52
C THR A 239 16.49 14.69 -10.42
N LEU A 240 16.23 14.04 -9.28
CA LEU A 240 17.20 13.92 -8.19
C LEU A 240 18.07 12.68 -8.35
N SER A 241 17.49 11.57 -8.87
CA SER A 241 18.18 10.30 -9.02
C SER A 241 17.42 9.35 -9.94
N SER A 242 18.14 8.55 -10.74
CA SER A 242 17.60 7.38 -11.46
C SER A 242 17.49 6.14 -10.55
N ARG A 243 18.22 6.12 -9.43
CA ARG A 243 18.36 4.94 -8.56
C ARG A 243 17.03 4.33 -8.10
N PRO A 244 15.97 5.10 -7.76
CA PRO A 244 14.67 4.52 -7.44
C PRO A 244 14.05 3.62 -8.51
N ALA A 245 14.34 3.86 -9.78
CA ALA A 245 13.91 2.99 -10.88
C ALA A 245 14.87 1.81 -11.09
N GLU A 246 16.18 2.04 -10.96
CA GLU A 246 17.22 1.04 -11.19
C GLU A 246 17.13 -0.15 -10.22
N ILE A 247 16.61 0.05 -9.01
CA ILE A 247 16.40 -1.04 -8.03
C ILE A 247 15.46 -2.15 -8.53
N ALA A 248 14.66 -1.88 -9.56
CA ALA A 248 13.79 -2.88 -10.18
C ALA A 248 14.47 -3.67 -11.32
N ALA A 249 15.64 -3.23 -11.78
CA ALA A 249 16.34 -3.84 -12.91
C ALA A 249 16.67 -5.35 -12.72
N PRO A 250 17.12 -5.81 -11.52
CA PRO A 250 17.39 -7.23 -11.32
C PRO A 250 16.17 -8.12 -11.61
N LEU A 251 14.98 -7.73 -11.17
CA LEU A 251 13.75 -8.46 -11.46
C LEU A 251 13.37 -8.39 -12.94
N LEU A 252 13.51 -7.22 -13.55
CA LEU A 252 13.20 -7.03 -14.98
C LEU A 252 14.09 -7.87 -15.87
N LEU A 253 15.36 -8.05 -15.49
CA LEU A 253 16.33 -8.86 -16.27
C LEU A 253 16.14 -10.38 -16.08
N ASP A 254 15.46 -10.80 -15.01
CA ASP A 254 15.15 -12.20 -14.71
C ASP A 254 13.89 -12.70 -15.45
N LEU A 255 13.07 -11.80 -15.96
CA LEU A 255 11.83 -12.09 -16.67
C LEU A 255 12.04 -12.40 -18.15
#